data_051d4337503dbd72ec2c9d6f0712da8e
#
_entry.id   051d4337503dbd72ec2c9d6f0712da8e
#
_cell.length_a   1.000
_cell.length_b   1.000
_cell.length_c   1.000
_cell.angle_alpha   90.00
_cell.angle_beta   90.00
_cell.angle_gamma   90.00
#
_symmetry.space_group_name_H-M   'P 1'
#
loop_
_entity.id
_entity.type
_entity.pdbx_description
1 polymer ?
#
loop_
_entity_poly.entity_id
_entity_poly.type
_entity_poly.pdbx_seq_one_letter_code
_entity_poly.pdbx_strand_id
1 'polypeptide(L)'
;DKNKIITPHLGEFYKIFPNINKSIGKVDRVLTAVKLIKSNIILKGANTIIASFDKKIVINTHSSPELAVIGSGDVLSGLVLSLIGERKMNPFLAGCAATWLHGDIAKRFGKGLIAEDIIKGIPATLKRLEKWK
;
A
#
# COMPACT_ATOMS: atom_id res chain seq x y z
N ASP A 1 -12.41 11.78 -4.01
CA ASP A 1 -12.29 12.38 -2.68
C ASP A 1 -10.87 12.19 -2.16
N LYS A 2 -10.19 13.30 -1.93
CA LYS A 2 -8.78 13.32 -1.45
C LYS A 2 -8.57 12.63 -0.10
N ASN A 3 -9.64 12.48 0.68
CA ASN A 3 -9.61 11.89 2.02
C ASN A 3 -9.90 10.38 2.02
N LYS A 4 -10.17 9.80 0.86
CA LYS A 4 -10.42 8.37 0.71
C LYS A 4 -9.24 7.68 0.04
N ILE A 5 -9.05 6.42 0.40
CA ILE A 5 -8.06 5.54 -0.22
C ILE A 5 -8.62 4.13 -0.26
N ILE A 6 -8.46 3.45 -1.39
CA ILE A 6 -8.81 2.03 -1.52
C ILE A 6 -7.53 1.22 -1.73
N THR A 7 -7.55 -0.03 -1.29
CA THR A 7 -6.35 -0.87 -1.25
C THR A 7 -6.54 -2.22 -1.96
N PRO A 8 -6.98 -2.23 -3.24
CA PRO A 8 -7.23 -3.49 -3.94
C PRO A 8 -5.93 -4.22 -4.30
N HIS A 9 -5.98 -5.56 -4.31
CA HIS A 9 -5.05 -6.34 -5.11
C HIS A 9 -5.57 -6.39 -6.56
N LEU A 10 -4.79 -6.95 -7.49
CA LEU A 10 -5.14 -6.91 -8.91
C LEU A 10 -6.49 -7.54 -9.24
N GLY A 11 -6.83 -8.66 -8.59
CA GLY A 11 -8.13 -9.32 -8.78
C GLY A 11 -9.31 -8.45 -8.33
N GLU A 12 -9.18 -7.82 -7.16
CA GLU A 12 -10.18 -6.87 -6.64
C GLU A 12 -10.29 -5.63 -7.53
N PHE A 13 -9.14 -5.14 -8.00
CA PHE A 13 -9.09 -4.00 -8.91
C PHE A 13 -9.96 -4.21 -10.15
N TYR A 14 -9.86 -5.37 -10.80
CA TYR A 14 -10.68 -5.66 -11.98
C TYR A 14 -12.15 -5.97 -11.67
N LYS A 15 -12.47 -6.35 -10.45
CA LYS A 15 -13.86 -6.44 -10.00
C LYS A 15 -14.49 -5.05 -9.84
N ILE A 16 -13.71 -4.09 -9.33
CA ILE A 16 -14.15 -2.69 -9.17
C ILE A 16 -14.19 -1.98 -10.52
N PHE A 17 -13.21 -2.23 -11.37
CA PHE A 17 -13.01 -1.55 -12.65
C PHE A 17 -12.99 -2.53 -13.84
N PRO A 18 -14.12 -3.21 -14.12
CA PRO A 18 -14.13 -4.27 -15.14
C PRO A 18 -13.90 -3.77 -16.58
N ASN A 19 -14.14 -2.48 -16.82
CA ASN A 19 -14.06 -1.88 -18.16
C ASN A 19 -12.70 -1.21 -18.47
N ILE A 20 -11.76 -1.22 -17.52
CA ILE A 20 -10.43 -0.69 -17.78
C ILE A 20 -9.67 -1.63 -18.72
N ASN A 21 -9.13 -1.07 -19.82
CA ASN A 21 -8.37 -1.82 -20.80
C ASN A 21 -7.12 -2.47 -20.17
N LYS A 22 -7.05 -3.80 -20.22
CA LYS A 22 -5.94 -4.58 -19.67
C LYS A 22 -4.67 -4.52 -20.55
N SER A 23 -4.77 -4.03 -21.78
CA SER A 23 -3.62 -3.93 -22.70
C SER A 23 -2.74 -2.69 -22.45
N ILE A 24 -3.23 -1.69 -21.70
CA ILE A 24 -2.43 -0.53 -21.31
C ILE A 24 -1.55 -0.86 -20.09
N GLY A 25 -0.49 -0.08 -19.90
CA GLY A 25 0.44 -0.27 -18.78
C GLY A 25 -0.25 -0.18 -17.41
N LYS A 26 0.33 -0.85 -16.42
CA LYS A 26 -0.24 -0.94 -15.06
C LYS A 26 -0.44 0.43 -14.42
N VAL A 27 0.52 1.35 -14.58
CA VAL A 27 0.40 2.73 -14.08
C VAL A 27 -0.76 3.45 -14.75
N ASP A 28 -0.90 3.32 -16.07
CA ASP A 28 -1.99 3.96 -16.82
C ASP A 28 -3.36 3.42 -16.41
N ARG A 29 -3.45 2.12 -16.09
CA ARG A 29 -4.69 1.52 -15.56
C ARG A 29 -5.07 2.13 -14.21
N VAL A 30 -4.10 2.30 -13.31
CA VAL A 30 -4.34 2.92 -12.00
C VAL A 30 -4.74 4.38 -12.15
N LEU A 31 -4.09 5.14 -13.03
CA LEU A 31 -4.45 6.53 -13.31
C LEU A 31 -5.86 6.66 -13.88
N THR A 32 -6.26 5.72 -14.74
CA THR A 32 -7.62 5.66 -15.27
C THR A 32 -8.63 5.43 -14.13
N ALA A 33 -8.33 4.50 -13.22
CA ALA A 33 -9.16 4.23 -12.06
C ALA A 33 -9.28 5.45 -11.14
N VAL A 34 -8.17 6.15 -10.88
CA VAL A 34 -8.16 7.39 -10.09
C VAL A 34 -9.09 8.43 -10.67
N LYS A 35 -9.09 8.60 -12.00
CA LYS A 35 -10.00 9.54 -12.69
C LYS A 35 -11.47 9.16 -12.47
N LEU A 36 -11.77 7.86 -12.47
CA LEU A 36 -13.14 7.36 -12.33
C LEU A 36 -13.69 7.59 -10.91
N ILE A 37 -12.90 7.29 -9.88
CA ILE A 37 -13.37 7.37 -8.49
C ILE A 37 -12.96 8.66 -7.78
N LYS A 38 -12.04 9.43 -8.36
CA LYS A 38 -11.50 10.67 -7.77
C LYS A 38 -11.02 10.47 -6.34
N SER A 39 -10.30 9.38 -6.11
CA SER A 39 -9.78 8.99 -4.79
C SER A 39 -8.40 8.36 -4.93
N ASN A 40 -7.68 8.25 -3.81
CA ASN A 40 -6.37 7.61 -3.78
C ASN A 40 -6.52 6.09 -3.90
N ILE A 41 -5.53 5.44 -4.52
CA ILE A 41 -5.53 3.99 -4.73
C ILE A 41 -4.17 3.42 -4.35
N ILE A 42 -4.17 2.33 -3.60
CA ILE A 42 -3.02 1.44 -3.44
C ILE A 42 -3.33 0.15 -4.23
N LEU A 43 -2.68 -0.04 -5.37
CA LEU A 43 -2.77 -1.31 -6.09
C LEU A 43 -1.67 -2.23 -5.60
N LYS A 44 -2.06 -3.20 -4.76
CA LYS A 44 -1.13 -4.15 -4.15
C LYS A 44 -0.57 -5.14 -5.17
N GLY A 45 0.69 -5.47 -5.02
CA GLY A 45 1.40 -6.42 -5.88
C GLY A 45 2.86 -6.50 -5.48
N ALA A 46 3.68 -7.21 -6.29
CA ALA A 46 5.12 -7.29 -6.06
C ALA A 46 5.76 -5.90 -6.06
N ASN A 47 5.34 -5.04 -6.97
CA ASN A 47 5.62 -3.61 -6.99
C ASN A 47 4.30 -2.89 -6.77
N THR A 48 4.00 -2.53 -5.54
CA THR A 48 2.77 -1.84 -5.18
C THR A 48 2.78 -0.42 -5.74
N ILE A 49 1.69 -0.02 -6.39
CA ILE A 49 1.52 1.31 -6.95
C ILE A 49 0.60 2.10 -6.04
N ILE A 50 1.09 3.25 -5.57
CA ILE A 50 0.29 4.20 -4.79
C ILE A 50 0.01 5.40 -5.68
N ALA A 51 -1.27 5.67 -5.91
CA ALA A 51 -1.72 6.78 -6.75
C ALA A 51 -2.57 7.75 -5.95
N SER A 52 -2.28 9.04 -6.06
CA SER A 52 -3.09 10.08 -5.43
C SER A 52 -4.26 10.49 -6.32
N PHE A 53 -5.29 11.08 -5.70
CA PHE A 53 -6.44 11.63 -6.40
C PHE A 53 -6.06 12.71 -7.43
N ASP A 54 -4.92 13.39 -7.23
CA ASP A 54 -4.35 14.40 -8.14
C ASP A 54 -3.26 13.84 -9.05
N LYS A 55 -3.25 12.52 -9.24
CA LYS A 55 -2.42 11.77 -10.20
C LYS A 55 -0.92 11.70 -9.90
N LYS A 56 -0.51 11.91 -8.67
CA LYS A 56 0.85 11.57 -8.24
C LYS A 56 0.97 10.06 -8.15
N ILE A 57 2.12 9.52 -8.54
CA ILE A 57 2.40 8.07 -8.53
C ILE A 57 3.68 7.81 -7.74
N VAL A 58 3.60 6.83 -6.86
CA VAL A 58 4.77 6.19 -6.22
C VAL A 58 4.69 4.70 -6.49
N ILE A 59 5.81 4.12 -6.90
CA ILE A 59 5.96 2.67 -7.05
C ILE A 59 6.88 2.20 -5.93
N ASN A 60 6.34 1.36 -5.03
CA ASN A 60 7.12 0.80 -3.94
C ASN A 60 7.78 -0.51 -4.40
N THR A 61 9.12 -0.50 -4.48
CA THR A 61 9.93 -1.68 -4.82
C THR A 61 10.55 -2.32 -3.58
N HIS A 62 10.43 -1.67 -2.42
CA HIS A 62 10.94 -2.16 -1.15
C HIS A 62 9.94 -3.13 -0.52
N SER A 63 9.98 -4.39 -0.92
CA SER A 63 9.00 -5.39 -0.55
C SER A 63 9.64 -6.78 -0.47
N SER A 64 8.85 -7.79 -0.10
CA SER A 64 9.26 -9.17 -0.01
C SER A 64 8.13 -10.09 -0.50
N PRO A 65 8.45 -11.18 -1.21
CA PRO A 65 7.46 -12.20 -1.56
C PRO A 65 6.82 -12.87 -0.34
N GLU A 66 7.45 -12.78 0.82
CA GLU A 66 6.93 -13.33 2.08
C GLU A 66 5.62 -12.64 2.53
N LEU A 67 5.29 -11.47 1.96
CA LEU A 67 4.02 -10.79 2.20
C LEU A 67 2.81 -11.51 1.60
N ALA A 68 3.00 -12.52 0.76
CA ALA A 68 1.92 -13.32 0.18
C ALA A 68 1.38 -14.35 1.21
N VAL A 69 0.94 -13.86 2.36
CA VAL A 69 0.36 -14.67 3.45
C VAL A 69 -1.01 -14.11 3.85
N ILE A 70 -1.85 -14.99 4.41
CA ILE A 70 -3.20 -14.63 4.87
C ILE A 70 -3.12 -13.52 5.91
N GLY A 71 -3.95 -12.49 5.74
CA GLY A 71 -4.05 -11.36 6.68
C GLY A 71 -3.05 -10.23 6.44
N SER A 72 -2.07 -10.41 5.57
CA SER A 72 -1.06 -9.39 5.25
C SER A 72 -1.70 -8.09 4.72
N GLY A 73 -2.68 -8.22 3.82
CA GLY A 73 -3.41 -7.07 3.27
C GLY A 73 -4.21 -6.31 4.32
N ASP A 74 -4.81 -7.02 5.29
CA ASP A 74 -5.55 -6.41 6.40
C ASP A 74 -4.60 -5.61 7.31
N VAL A 75 -3.40 -6.12 7.55
CA VAL A 75 -2.36 -5.39 8.30
C VAL A 75 -1.97 -4.11 7.58
N LEU A 76 -1.76 -4.16 6.27
CA LEU A 76 -1.46 -2.98 5.46
C LEU A 76 -2.57 -1.94 5.58
N SER A 77 -3.83 -2.35 5.42
CA SER A 77 -4.99 -1.46 5.55
C SER A 77 -5.06 -0.81 6.94
N GLY A 78 -4.79 -1.58 7.99
CA GLY A 78 -4.73 -1.09 9.36
C GLY A 78 -3.61 -0.07 9.57
N LEU A 79 -2.43 -0.30 8.98
CA LEU A 79 -1.31 0.65 9.01
C LEU A 79 -1.68 1.97 8.33
N VAL A 80 -2.27 1.92 7.14
CA VAL A 80 -2.73 3.11 6.41
C VAL A 80 -3.71 3.89 7.27
N LEU A 81 -4.71 3.21 7.82
CA LEU A 81 -5.75 3.84 8.65
C LEU A 81 -5.15 4.49 9.90
N SER A 82 -4.21 3.83 10.55
CA SER A 82 -3.51 4.35 11.73
C SER A 82 -2.74 5.62 11.42
N LEU A 83 -2.00 5.66 10.31
CA LEU A 83 -1.23 6.83 9.91
C LEU A 83 -2.14 8.01 9.57
N ILE A 84 -3.28 7.75 8.94
CA ILE A 84 -4.27 8.81 8.66
C ILE A 84 -4.90 9.32 9.96
N GLY A 85 -5.36 8.42 10.82
CA GLY A 85 -6.07 8.76 12.05
C GLY A 85 -5.19 9.34 13.14
N GLU A 86 -4.18 8.59 13.53
CA GLU A 86 -3.29 8.93 14.66
C GLU A 86 -2.27 10.01 14.31
N ARG A 87 -1.66 9.93 13.13
CA ARG A 87 -0.59 10.82 12.70
C ARG A 87 -1.08 11.97 11.83
N LYS A 88 -2.37 12.01 11.51
CA LYS A 88 -2.97 13.05 10.67
C LYS A 88 -2.31 13.19 9.30
N MET A 89 -1.75 12.08 8.79
CA MET A 89 -1.12 12.07 7.48
C MET A 89 -2.15 12.18 6.36
N ASN A 90 -1.76 12.84 5.29
CA ASN A 90 -2.49 12.80 4.03
C ASN A 90 -2.62 11.33 3.58
N PRO A 91 -3.79 10.87 3.07
CA PRO A 91 -3.99 9.48 2.68
C PRO A 91 -2.98 8.93 1.69
N PHE A 92 -2.56 9.73 0.71
CA PHE A 92 -1.53 9.31 -0.25
C PHE A 92 -0.19 9.05 0.44
N LEU A 93 0.26 9.98 1.29
CA LEU A 93 1.51 9.83 2.05
C LEU A 93 1.41 8.68 3.05
N ALA A 94 0.27 8.51 3.69
CA ALA A 94 0.02 7.38 4.59
C ALA A 94 0.12 6.05 3.83
N GLY A 95 -0.43 5.98 2.62
CA GLY A 95 -0.31 4.82 1.74
C GLY A 95 1.14 4.51 1.38
N CYS A 96 1.92 5.52 1.03
CA CYS A 96 3.34 5.37 0.71
C CYS A 96 4.14 4.87 1.93
N ALA A 97 3.97 5.50 3.08
CA ALA A 97 4.67 5.15 4.31
C ALA A 97 4.29 3.74 4.81
N ALA A 98 2.99 3.43 4.84
CA ALA A 98 2.50 2.12 5.27
C ALA A 98 3.01 0.99 4.37
N THR A 99 3.00 1.19 3.06
CA THR A 99 3.48 0.19 2.09
C THR A 99 4.97 -0.05 2.27
N TRP A 100 5.76 1.00 2.47
CA TRP A 100 7.19 0.87 2.73
C TRP A 100 7.47 0.12 4.04
N LEU A 101 6.80 0.51 5.13
CA LEU A 101 6.94 -0.15 6.45
C LEU A 101 6.59 -1.64 6.36
N HIS A 102 5.49 -1.95 5.72
CA HIS A 102 4.99 -3.31 5.51
C HIS A 102 6.03 -4.18 4.78
N GLY A 103 6.59 -3.64 3.70
CA GLY A 103 7.65 -4.31 2.94
C GLY A 103 8.96 -4.45 3.71
N ASP A 104 9.37 -3.41 4.44
CA ASP A 104 10.61 -3.41 5.21
C ASP A 104 10.59 -4.47 6.33
N ILE A 105 9.49 -4.54 7.07
CA ILE A 105 9.30 -5.53 8.14
C ILE A 105 9.41 -6.95 7.56
N ALA A 106 8.73 -7.22 6.45
CA ALA A 106 8.76 -8.52 5.80
C ALA A 106 10.16 -8.90 5.30
N LYS A 107 10.90 -7.95 4.70
CA LYS A 107 12.28 -8.19 4.24
C LYS A 107 13.20 -8.55 5.40
N ARG A 108 13.07 -7.86 6.53
CA ARG A 108 13.91 -8.11 7.71
C ARG A 108 13.58 -9.41 8.40
N PHE A 109 12.31 -9.77 8.46
CA PHE A 109 11.87 -11.02 9.08
C PHE A 109 12.31 -12.23 8.23
N GLY A 110 12.08 -12.18 6.93
CA GLY A 110 12.42 -13.26 6.02
C GLY A 110 11.39 -14.39 5.98
N LYS A 111 11.86 -15.60 5.68
CA LYS A 111 11.01 -16.78 5.52
C LYS A 111 10.24 -17.13 6.79
N GLY A 112 9.01 -17.61 6.60
CA GLY A 112 8.13 -18.02 7.69
C GLY A 112 7.28 -16.91 8.26
N LEU A 113 7.29 -15.72 7.63
CA LEU A 113 6.48 -14.57 8.04
C LEU A 113 4.99 -14.92 8.07
N ILE A 114 4.32 -14.52 9.15
CA ILE A 114 2.87 -14.50 9.25
C ILE A 114 2.41 -13.07 9.57
N ALA A 115 1.10 -12.80 9.44
CA ALA A 115 0.57 -11.45 9.60
C ALA A 115 0.90 -10.82 10.96
N GLU A 116 0.85 -11.61 12.04
CA GLU A 116 1.20 -11.14 13.39
C GLU A 116 2.64 -10.66 13.50
N ASP A 117 3.56 -11.25 12.75
CA ASP A 117 4.97 -10.84 12.76
C ASP A 117 5.14 -9.44 12.18
N ILE A 118 4.32 -9.08 11.20
CA ILE A 118 4.32 -7.73 10.63
C ILE A 118 3.93 -6.73 11.71
N ILE A 119 2.84 -7.00 12.43
CA ILE A 119 2.36 -6.16 13.52
C ILE A 119 3.44 -6.00 14.60
N LYS A 120 4.04 -7.11 15.02
CA LYS A 120 5.10 -7.12 16.04
C LYS A 120 6.36 -6.37 15.60
N GLY A 121 6.63 -6.31 14.30
CA GLY A 121 7.77 -5.60 13.74
C GLY A 121 7.64 -4.09 13.66
N ILE A 122 6.43 -3.54 13.84
CA ILE A 122 6.18 -2.10 13.70
C ILE A 122 7.00 -1.26 14.70
N PRO A 123 6.99 -1.54 16.02
CA PRO A 123 7.73 -0.70 16.97
C PRO A 123 9.23 -0.62 16.69
N ALA A 124 9.87 -1.74 16.39
CA ALA A 124 11.31 -1.76 16.09
C ALA A 124 11.64 -0.98 14.82
N THR A 125 10.79 -1.07 13.80
CA THR A 125 10.97 -0.33 12.54
C THR A 125 10.85 1.17 12.78
N LEU A 126 9.84 1.61 13.52
CA LEU A 126 9.66 3.03 13.86
C LEU A 126 10.83 3.58 14.68
N LYS A 127 11.33 2.83 15.67
CA LYS A 127 12.51 3.23 16.46
C LYS A 127 13.75 3.38 15.60
N ARG A 128 13.95 2.48 14.65
CA ARG A 128 15.09 2.56 13.72
C ARG A 128 15.00 3.79 12.83
N LEU A 129 13.82 4.15 12.35
CA LEU A 129 13.61 5.33 11.50
C LEU A 129 13.84 6.64 12.26
N GLU A 130 13.58 6.69 13.56
CA GLU A 130 13.85 7.88 14.37
C GLU A 130 15.32 8.27 14.36
N LYS A 131 16.24 7.33 14.21
CA LYS A 131 17.68 7.59 14.15
C LYS A 131 18.12 8.33 12.88
N TRP A 132 17.23 8.47 11.91
CA TRP A 132 17.51 9.15 10.64
C TRP A 132 17.12 10.65 10.67
N LYS A 133 16.63 11.13 11.76
CA LYS A 133 16.27 12.54 11.95
C LYS A 133 17.51 13.41 12.23
#